data_a75e74221e26659f729abc6a66512c95
#
_entry.id   a75e74221e26659f729abc6a66512c95
#
_cell.length_a   1.000
_cell.length_b   1.000
_cell.length_c   1.000
_cell.angle_alpha   90.00
_cell.angle_beta   90.00
_cell.angle_gamma   90.00
#
_symmetry.space_group_name_H-M   'P 1'
#
loop_
_entity.id
_entity.type
_entity.pdbx_description
1 polymer ?
#
loop_
_entity_poly.entity_id
_entity_poly.type
_entity_poly.pdbx_seq_one_letter_code
_entity_poly.pdbx_strand_id
1 'polypeptide(L)'
;MKKGRPAVQVSALSPPDAASAVERAFFRNSTTLGLRRRRLERVVLARSFIKVATRYGAVRAKLAALDGEVLGAHPEFEDCRRLAARARVPVREVVAAAAAAARASLTARGKRS
;
A
#
# COMPACT_ATOMS: atom_id res chain seq x y z
N MET A 1 31.47 3.70 -6.80
CA MET A 1 31.92 2.46 -7.48
C MET A 1 33.30 2.67 -8.07
N LYS A 2 34.22 1.75 -7.84
CA LYS A 2 35.55 1.80 -8.43
C LYS A 2 35.65 0.78 -9.54
N LYS A 3 36.16 1.21 -10.71
CA LYS A 3 36.55 0.35 -11.82
C LYS A 3 35.51 -0.68 -12.27
N GLY A 4 34.25 -0.25 -12.41
CA GLY A 4 33.19 -1.09 -12.94
C GLY A 4 32.70 -2.21 -12.04
N ARG A 5 33.09 -2.23 -10.79
CA ARG A 5 32.59 -3.22 -9.84
C ARG A 5 31.11 -2.94 -9.52
N PRO A 6 30.26 -3.97 -9.51
CA PRO A 6 28.87 -3.77 -9.13
C PRO A 6 28.77 -3.29 -7.68
N ALA A 7 27.84 -2.40 -7.44
CA ALA A 7 27.57 -1.90 -6.11
C ALA A 7 26.07 -1.98 -5.84
N VAL A 8 25.70 -2.20 -4.59
CA VAL A 8 24.31 -2.25 -4.15
C VAL A 8 24.06 -1.10 -3.20
N GLN A 9 23.04 -0.32 -3.50
CA GLN A 9 22.57 0.72 -2.59
C GLN A 9 21.32 0.24 -1.90
N VAL A 10 21.32 0.24 -0.56
CA VAL A 10 20.16 -0.12 0.24
C VAL A 10 19.65 1.12 0.93
N SER A 11 18.37 1.39 0.80
CA SER A 11 17.73 2.57 1.40
C SER A 11 16.53 2.15 2.23
N ALA A 12 16.26 2.93 3.28
CA ALA A 12 15.09 2.74 4.11
C ALA A 12 14.44 4.08 4.40
N LEU A 13 13.12 4.09 4.41
CA LEU A 13 12.33 5.24 4.86
C LEU A 13 11.74 4.92 6.23
N SER A 14 11.80 5.88 7.13
CA SER A 14 11.25 5.69 8.47
C SER A 14 10.70 7.00 9.02
N PRO A 15 9.78 6.95 9.99
CA PRO A 15 9.45 8.14 10.76
C PRO A 15 10.70 8.67 11.47
N PRO A 16 10.78 9.99 11.74
CA PRO A 16 11.96 10.55 12.40
C PRO A 16 12.29 9.93 13.74
N ASP A 17 11.30 9.54 14.51
CA ASP A 17 11.49 8.92 15.82
C ASP A 17 12.03 7.49 15.74
N ALA A 18 11.94 6.83 14.59
CA ALA A 18 12.49 5.50 14.38
C ALA A 18 13.88 5.52 13.73
N ALA A 19 14.39 6.69 13.34
CA ALA A 19 15.64 6.79 12.57
C ALA A 19 16.82 6.14 13.29
N SER A 20 16.98 6.37 14.59
CA SER A 20 18.08 5.76 15.34
C SER A 20 18.04 4.24 15.33
N ALA A 21 16.86 3.66 15.47
CA ALA A 21 16.71 2.20 15.45
C ALA A 21 17.05 1.63 14.08
N VAL A 22 16.63 2.31 13.00
CA VAL A 22 16.93 1.90 11.64
C VAL A 22 18.44 1.97 11.37
N GLU A 23 19.10 3.06 11.80
CA GLU A 23 20.54 3.22 11.65
C GLU A 23 21.31 2.10 12.34
N ARG A 24 20.93 1.78 13.58
CA ARG A 24 21.55 0.69 14.32
C ARG A 24 21.37 -0.66 13.61
N ALA A 25 20.20 -0.89 13.04
CA ALA A 25 19.95 -2.11 12.29
C ALA A 25 20.88 -2.25 11.09
N PHE A 26 21.11 -1.14 10.36
CA PHE A 26 22.07 -1.14 9.25
C PHE A 26 23.47 -1.48 9.70
N PHE A 27 23.94 -0.86 10.78
CA PHE A 27 25.30 -1.09 11.26
C PHE A 27 25.49 -2.49 11.84
N ARG A 28 24.48 -3.04 12.47
CA ARG A 28 24.57 -4.39 13.08
C ARG A 28 24.43 -5.52 12.08
N ASN A 29 23.70 -5.30 11.00
CA ASN A 29 23.34 -6.36 10.06
C ASN A 29 24.02 -6.24 8.71
N SER A 30 24.98 -5.33 8.57
CA SER A 30 25.74 -5.19 7.33
C SER A 30 27.16 -4.76 7.64
N THR A 31 27.99 -4.74 6.60
CA THR A 31 29.38 -4.31 6.72
C THR A 31 29.57 -2.82 6.50
N THR A 32 28.48 -2.06 6.37
CA THR A 32 28.58 -0.63 6.11
C THR A 32 29.22 0.10 7.27
N LEU A 33 30.08 1.08 6.94
CA LEU A 33 30.74 1.93 7.93
C LEU A 33 30.12 3.32 8.04
N GLY A 34 29.18 3.63 7.14
CA GLY A 34 28.49 4.90 7.15
C GLY A 34 27.22 4.84 6.35
N LEU A 35 26.35 5.79 6.58
CA LEU A 35 25.12 5.95 5.84
C LEU A 35 24.80 7.42 5.68
N ARG A 36 23.99 7.74 4.68
CA ARG A 36 23.45 9.08 4.46
C ARG A 36 22.06 9.16 5.01
N ARG A 37 21.78 10.24 5.71
CA ARG A 37 20.46 10.47 6.30
C ARG A 37 19.92 11.78 5.79
N ARG A 38 18.64 11.77 5.42
CA ARG A 38 17.98 12.95 4.87
C ARG A 38 16.56 13.02 5.38
N ARG A 39 16.13 14.22 5.76
CA ARG A 39 14.72 14.46 6.05
C ARG A 39 14.00 14.79 4.76
N LEU A 40 12.86 14.15 4.58
CA LEU A 40 12.02 14.36 3.39
C LEU A 40 10.65 14.80 3.84
N GLU A 41 10.11 15.79 3.14
CA GLU A 41 8.70 16.09 3.24
C GLU A 41 7.93 15.10 2.37
N ARG A 42 6.78 14.68 2.87
CA ARG A 42 5.97 13.70 2.16
C ARG A 42 4.54 14.19 2.06
N VAL A 43 4.03 14.23 0.84
CA VAL A 43 2.64 14.57 0.60
C VAL A 43 1.91 13.27 0.29
N VAL A 44 0.85 13.00 1.05
CA VAL A 44 0.02 11.82 0.83
C VAL A 44 -1.43 12.23 0.71
N LEU A 45 -2.16 11.48 -0.08
CA LEU A 45 -3.60 11.67 -0.19
C LEU A 45 -4.29 11.23 1.11
N ALA A 46 -5.41 11.86 1.42
CA ALA A 46 -6.23 11.41 2.53
C ALA A 46 -6.71 9.99 2.24
N ARG A 47 -6.64 9.13 3.25
CA ARG A 47 -7.00 7.72 3.11
C ARG A 47 -8.14 7.35 4.04
N SER A 48 -9.04 6.57 3.54
CA SER A 48 -10.10 5.98 4.32
C SER A 48 -10.33 4.55 3.84
N PHE A 49 -11.17 3.83 4.56
CA PHE A 49 -11.44 2.43 4.24
C PHE A 49 -12.95 2.23 4.12
N ILE A 50 -13.33 1.38 3.19
CA ILE A 50 -14.71 0.89 3.09
C ILE A 50 -14.69 -0.63 3.00
N LYS A 51 -15.81 -1.23 3.30
CA LYS A 51 -16.01 -2.66 3.10
C LYS A 51 -17.03 -2.83 1.99
N VAL A 52 -16.67 -3.61 0.99
CA VAL A 52 -17.57 -3.88 -0.14
C VAL A 52 -17.93 -5.35 -0.17
N ALA A 53 -19.15 -5.63 -0.63
CA ALA A 53 -19.63 -7.00 -0.76
C ALA A 53 -19.38 -7.50 -2.18
N THR A 54 -18.85 -8.71 -2.28
CA THR A 54 -18.72 -9.42 -3.55
C THR A 54 -19.41 -10.77 -3.43
N ARG A 55 -19.62 -11.42 -4.54
CA ARG A 55 -20.16 -12.79 -4.52
C ARG A 55 -19.26 -13.79 -3.81
N TYR A 56 -17.99 -13.42 -3.58
CA TYR A 56 -17.03 -14.26 -2.87
C TYR A 56 -16.94 -13.94 -1.38
N GLY A 57 -17.51 -12.81 -0.94
CA GLY A 57 -17.49 -12.33 0.42
C GLY A 57 -17.14 -10.85 0.51
N ALA A 58 -17.01 -10.35 1.73
CA ALA A 58 -16.68 -8.95 1.97
C ALA A 58 -15.19 -8.70 1.79
N VAL A 59 -14.85 -7.59 1.15
CA VAL A 59 -13.47 -7.16 0.92
C VAL A 59 -13.32 -5.73 1.39
N ARG A 60 -12.26 -5.45 2.13
CA ARG A 60 -11.90 -4.07 2.50
C ARG A 60 -11.23 -3.41 1.31
N ALA A 61 -11.53 -2.13 1.12
CA ALA A 61 -10.89 -1.33 0.08
C ALA A 61 -10.39 -0.03 0.68
N LYS A 62 -9.22 0.39 0.24
CA LYS A 62 -8.61 1.64 0.64
C LYS A 62 -8.99 2.72 -0.36
N LEU A 63 -9.50 3.84 0.13
CA LEU A 63 -9.84 4.98 -0.70
C LEU A 63 -8.77 6.05 -0.57
N ALA A 64 -8.40 6.64 -1.69
CA ALA A 64 -7.51 7.80 -1.73
C ALA A 64 -8.31 9.02 -2.19
N ALA A 65 -8.19 10.12 -1.46
CA ALA A 65 -8.99 11.31 -1.75
C ALA A 65 -8.12 12.57 -1.74
N LEU A 66 -8.45 13.50 -2.61
CA LEU A 66 -7.83 14.82 -2.68
C LEU A 66 -8.94 15.87 -2.60
N ASP A 67 -8.86 16.74 -1.60
CA ASP A 67 -9.83 17.82 -1.39
C ASP A 67 -11.28 17.32 -1.38
N GLY A 68 -11.51 16.20 -0.73
CA GLY A 68 -12.83 15.61 -0.62
C GLY A 68 -13.27 14.76 -1.80
N GLU A 69 -12.50 14.75 -2.89
CA GLU A 69 -12.78 13.94 -4.06
C GLU A 69 -12.04 12.62 -4.00
N VAL A 70 -12.74 11.52 -4.14
CA VAL A 70 -12.11 10.19 -4.15
C VAL A 70 -11.51 9.94 -5.53
N LEU A 71 -10.20 9.75 -5.58
CA LEU A 71 -9.46 9.54 -6.82
C LEU A 71 -9.31 8.07 -7.17
N GLY A 72 -9.37 7.19 -6.17
CA GLY A 72 -9.20 5.77 -6.44
C GLY A 72 -9.64 4.91 -5.27
N ALA A 73 -9.87 3.64 -5.57
CA ALA A 73 -10.22 2.63 -4.59
C ALA A 73 -9.41 1.37 -4.87
N HIS A 74 -8.76 0.85 -3.84
CA HIS A 74 -7.84 -0.27 -3.97
C HIS A 74 -8.24 -1.38 -3.00
N PRO A 75 -8.75 -2.51 -3.52
CA PRO A 75 -9.07 -3.66 -2.67
C PRO A 75 -7.84 -4.17 -1.93
N GLU A 76 -8.03 -4.61 -0.68
CA GLU A 76 -6.95 -5.23 0.08
C GLU A 76 -6.65 -6.61 -0.49
N PHE A 77 -5.41 -6.82 -0.90
CA PHE A 77 -4.99 -8.05 -1.57
C PHE A 77 -5.16 -9.28 -0.68
N GLU A 78 -4.84 -9.16 0.61
CA GLU A 78 -4.97 -10.31 1.52
C GLU A 78 -6.42 -10.79 1.67
N ASP A 79 -7.38 -9.88 1.69
CA ASP A 79 -8.78 -10.25 1.70
C ASP A 79 -9.15 -11.01 0.43
N CYS A 80 -8.70 -10.50 -0.72
CA CYS A 80 -8.96 -11.13 -2.01
C CYS A 80 -8.31 -12.52 -2.10
N ARG A 81 -7.08 -12.64 -1.64
CA ARG A 81 -6.34 -13.92 -1.65
C ARG A 81 -7.08 -14.98 -0.82
N ARG A 82 -7.49 -14.59 0.38
CA ARG A 82 -8.20 -15.50 1.28
C ARG A 82 -9.51 -15.98 0.67
N LEU A 83 -10.29 -15.07 0.10
CA LEU A 83 -11.57 -15.42 -0.52
C LEU A 83 -11.38 -16.25 -1.78
N ALA A 84 -10.35 -15.96 -2.57
CA ALA A 84 -10.04 -16.73 -3.78
C ALA A 84 -9.70 -18.19 -3.43
N ALA A 85 -8.89 -18.38 -2.39
CA ALA A 85 -8.54 -19.73 -1.94
C ALA A 85 -9.78 -20.50 -1.49
N ARG A 86 -10.67 -19.85 -0.74
CA ARG A 86 -11.88 -20.48 -0.24
C ARG A 86 -12.86 -20.82 -1.38
N ALA A 87 -13.00 -19.94 -2.35
CA ALA A 87 -13.89 -20.13 -3.49
C ALA A 87 -13.27 -20.97 -4.62
N ARG A 88 -11.96 -21.24 -4.54
CA ARG A 88 -11.21 -22.00 -5.56
C ARG A 88 -11.27 -21.31 -6.93
N VAL A 89 -11.06 -19.99 -6.92
CA VAL A 89 -10.99 -19.17 -8.13
C VAL A 89 -9.67 -18.43 -8.16
N PRO A 90 -9.24 -17.94 -9.33
CA PRO A 90 -8.04 -17.09 -9.40
C PRO A 90 -8.22 -15.80 -8.60
N VAL A 91 -7.15 -15.33 -7.96
CA VAL A 91 -7.20 -14.11 -7.16
C VAL A 91 -7.66 -12.92 -8.01
N ARG A 92 -7.25 -12.86 -9.27
CA ARG A 92 -7.62 -11.75 -10.16
C ARG A 92 -9.14 -11.59 -10.31
N GLU A 93 -9.89 -12.70 -10.21
CA GLU A 93 -11.36 -12.64 -10.30
C GLU A 93 -11.94 -11.94 -9.07
N VAL A 94 -11.42 -12.26 -7.88
CA VAL A 94 -11.87 -11.61 -6.65
C VAL A 94 -11.47 -10.14 -6.64
N VAL A 95 -10.26 -9.82 -7.07
CA VAL A 95 -9.79 -8.44 -7.16
C VAL A 95 -10.67 -7.63 -8.11
N ALA A 96 -11.00 -8.19 -9.28
CA ALA A 96 -11.86 -7.50 -10.24
C ALA A 96 -13.27 -7.27 -9.69
N ALA A 97 -13.85 -8.27 -9.01
CA ALA A 97 -15.15 -8.12 -8.38
C ALA A 97 -15.14 -7.06 -7.29
N ALA A 98 -14.10 -7.05 -6.46
CA ALA A 98 -13.97 -6.07 -5.39
C ALA A 98 -13.76 -4.65 -5.94
N ALA A 99 -12.95 -4.51 -6.99
CA ALA A 99 -12.73 -3.21 -7.62
C ALA A 99 -14.01 -2.66 -8.23
N ALA A 100 -14.78 -3.51 -8.90
CA ALA A 100 -16.07 -3.10 -9.46
C ALA A 100 -17.07 -2.70 -8.37
N ALA A 101 -17.14 -3.46 -7.28
CA ALA A 101 -18.00 -3.13 -6.15
C ALA A 101 -17.60 -1.83 -5.49
N ALA A 102 -16.31 -1.55 -5.35
CA ALA A 102 -15.82 -0.31 -4.79
C ALA A 102 -16.18 0.89 -5.67
N ARG A 103 -16.03 0.76 -6.99
CA ARG A 103 -16.42 1.83 -7.92
C ARG A 103 -17.93 2.10 -7.86
N ALA A 104 -18.74 1.06 -7.80
CA ALA A 104 -20.19 1.21 -7.69
C ALA A 104 -20.57 1.92 -6.39
N SER A 105 -19.90 1.60 -5.29
CA SER A 105 -20.10 2.26 -4.00
C SER A 105 -19.77 3.75 -4.06
N LEU A 106 -18.69 4.11 -4.73
CA LEU A 106 -18.29 5.51 -4.90
C LEU A 106 -19.29 6.30 -5.75
N THR A 107 -19.78 5.71 -6.82
CA THR A 107 -20.78 6.33 -7.67
C THR A 107 -22.08 6.59 -6.89
N ALA A 108 -22.49 5.62 -6.06
CA ALA A 108 -23.68 5.79 -5.22
C ALA A 108 -23.49 6.91 -4.20
N ARG A 109 -22.30 7.03 -3.60
CA ARG A 109 -21.98 8.11 -2.66
C ARG A 109 -21.99 9.47 -3.34
N GLY A 110 -21.45 9.56 -4.55
CA GLY A 110 -21.44 10.81 -5.33
C GLY A 110 -22.84 11.33 -5.64
N LYS A 111 -23.81 10.45 -5.83
CA LYS A 111 -25.18 10.82 -6.12
C LYS A 111 -25.95 11.32 -4.89
N ARG A 112 -25.42 11.07 -3.69
CA ARG A 112 -26.08 11.46 -2.44
C ARG A 112 -25.67 12.83 -1.93
N SER A 113 -24.62 13.41 -2.50
CA SER A 113 -24.12 14.71 -2.06
C SER A 113 -24.83 15.88 -2.72
#